data_b171d872606fb04b038ee51495646568
#
_entry.id   b171d872606fb04b038ee51495646568
#
_cell.length_a   1.000
_cell.length_b   1.000
_cell.length_c   1.000
_cell.angle_alpha   90.00
_cell.angle_beta   90.00
_cell.angle_gamma   90.00
#
_symmetry.space_group_name_H-M   'P 1'
#
loop_
_entity.id
_entity.type
_entity.pdbx_description
1 polymer ?
#
loop_
_entity_poly.entity_id
_entity_poly.type
_entity_poly.pdbx_seq_one_letter_code
_entity_poly.pdbx_strand_id
1 'polypeptide(L)'
;MPVRKAVVTWTGARDGAGEVRLGSATQGLRYTWASRFEEEVGSNPEELLAGALASCFAMALASRLTRNNAPPKTLTATAEATVEKVEGEWTITGVALHLRGDVPGMSLAELTPHAEAAKAGCPVSRALKAVPITLVVEE
;
A
#
# COMPACT_ATOMS: atom_id res chain seq x y z
N MET A 1 21.79 7.80 -5.37
CA MET A 1 20.32 7.69 -5.36
C MET A 1 19.92 6.23 -5.53
N PRO A 2 19.15 5.67 -4.60
CA PRO A 2 18.79 4.27 -4.71
C PRO A 2 17.81 4.02 -5.85
N VAL A 3 18.13 3.00 -6.66
CA VAL A 3 17.24 2.48 -7.70
C VAL A 3 16.72 1.13 -7.22
N ARG A 4 15.41 0.93 -7.29
CA ARG A 4 14.74 -0.31 -6.91
C ARG A 4 14.05 -0.89 -8.14
N LYS A 5 14.09 -2.21 -8.27
CA LYS A 5 13.53 -2.88 -9.44
C LYS A 5 12.62 -4.04 -9.05
N ALA A 6 11.70 -4.33 -9.92
CA ALA A 6 10.95 -5.58 -9.92
C ALA A 6 11.04 -6.19 -11.31
N VAL A 7 10.90 -7.49 -11.40
CA VAL A 7 10.85 -8.21 -12.68
C VAL A 7 9.55 -9.00 -12.73
N VAL A 8 8.84 -8.88 -13.83
CA VAL A 8 7.60 -9.63 -14.08
C VAL A 8 7.79 -10.50 -15.30
N THR A 9 7.39 -11.75 -15.18
CA THR A 9 7.29 -12.68 -16.31
C THR A 9 5.85 -13.12 -16.45
N TRP A 10 5.23 -12.82 -17.59
CA TRP A 10 3.90 -13.33 -17.95
C TRP A 10 4.06 -14.44 -18.99
N THR A 11 3.42 -15.57 -18.77
CA THR A 11 3.47 -16.72 -19.69
C THR A 11 2.07 -17.05 -20.18
N GLY A 12 1.89 -17.05 -21.49
CA GLY A 12 0.63 -17.36 -22.13
C GLY A 12 -0.16 -16.13 -22.57
N ALA A 13 -1.38 -16.37 -23.05
CA ALA A 13 -2.32 -15.34 -23.43
C ALA A 13 -3.02 -14.76 -22.16
N ARG A 14 -4.21 -14.16 -22.32
CA ARG A 14 -4.93 -13.55 -21.20
C ARG A 14 -5.19 -14.51 -20.02
N ASP A 15 -5.43 -15.77 -20.31
CA ASP A 15 -5.66 -16.84 -19.34
C ASP A 15 -4.38 -17.50 -18.80
N GLY A 16 -3.23 -16.95 -19.13
CA GLY A 16 -1.94 -17.42 -18.64
C GLY A 16 -1.68 -17.07 -17.17
N ALA A 17 -0.42 -17.01 -16.79
CA ALA A 17 -0.01 -16.71 -15.43
C ALA A 17 1.25 -15.85 -15.39
N GLY A 18 1.36 -15.04 -14.36
CA GLY A 18 2.51 -14.18 -14.11
C GLY A 18 3.16 -14.46 -12.77
N GLU A 19 4.42 -14.04 -12.67
CA GLU A 19 5.17 -14.02 -11.44
C GLU A 19 5.84 -12.65 -11.29
N VAL A 20 5.69 -12.06 -10.11
CA VAL A 20 6.35 -10.80 -9.75
C VAL A 20 7.49 -11.12 -8.77
N ARG A 21 8.70 -10.68 -9.10
CA ARG A 21 9.86 -10.74 -8.22
C ARG A 21 10.27 -9.33 -7.82
N LEU A 22 10.28 -9.06 -6.53
CA LEU A 22 10.55 -7.74 -5.95
C LEU A 22 12.02 -7.64 -5.53
N GLY A 23 12.82 -6.92 -6.28
CA GLY A 23 14.21 -6.61 -5.93
C GLY A 23 15.04 -7.85 -5.59
N SER A 24 15.49 -7.91 -4.34
CA SER A 24 16.28 -9.00 -3.80
C SER A 24 15.48 -10.08 -3.09
N ALA A 25 14.12 -9.98 -3.10
CA ALA A 25 13.27 -11.00 -2.51
C ALA A 25 13.44 -12.34 -3.24
N THR A 26 13.48 -13.42 -2.47
CA THR A 26 13.75 -14.76 -3.00
C THR A 26 12.50 -15.46 -3.53
N GLN A 27 11.32 -15.06 -3.04
CA GLN A 27 10.04 -15.62 -3.48
C GLN A 27 9.35 -14.71 -4.49
N GLY A 28 8.84 -15.31 -5.57
CA GLY A 28 7.94 -14.65 -6.50
C GLY A 28 6.50 -14.71 -6.01
N LEU A 29 5.71 -13.72 -6.43
CA LEU A 29 4.27 -13.68 -6.20
C LEU A 29 3.56 -14.05 -7.49
N ARG A 30 2.76 -15.13 -7.44
CA ARG A 30 1.94 -15.54 -8.57
C ARG A 30 0.72 -14.65 -8.71
N TYR A 31 0.38 -14.32 -9.94
CA TYR A 31 -0.87 -13.62 -10.24
C TYR A 31 -1.42 -14.06 -11.60
N THR A 32 -2.73 -13.96 -11.74
CA THR A 32 -3.46 -14.31 -12.96
C THR A 32 -4.57 -13.28 -13.20
N TRP A 33 -5.24 -13.37 -14.33
CA TRP A 33 -6.44 -12.57 -14.54
C TRP A 33 -7.52 -12.87 -13.50
N ALA A 34 -7.69 -14.15 -13.15
CA ALA A 34 -8.67 -14.59 -12.17
C ALA A 34 -8.33 -14.13 -10.73
N SER A 35 -7.05 -14.08 -10.36
CA SER A 35 -6.64 -13.54 -9.06
C SER A 35 -6.80 -12.01 -8.94
N ARG A 36 -6.94 -11.34 -10.07
CA ARG A 36 -7.19 -9.90 -10.11
C ARG A 36 -8.67 -9.54 -10.10
N PHE A 37 -9.48 -10.21 -10.89
CA PHE A 37 -10.89 -9.87 -11.14
C PHE A 37 -11.91 -10.91 -10.69
N GLU A 38 -11.44 -12.05 -10.20
CA GLU A 38 -12.27 -13.16 -9.71
C GLU A 38 -11.76 -13.58 -8.33
N GLU A 39 -12.19 -14.73 -7.84
CA GLU A 39 -11.82 -15.21 -6.49
C GLU A 39 -10.72 -16.28 -6.50
N GLU A 40 -9.80 -16.23 -7.45
CA GLU A 40 -8.65 -17.14 -7.45
C GLU A 40 -7.58 -16.68 -6.44
N VAL A 41 -6.94 -17.64 -5.79
CA VAL A 41 -5.81 -17.38 -4.89
C VAL A 41 -4.59 -16.89 -5.68
N GLY A 42 -4.01 -15.82 -5.21
CA GLY A 42 -2.84 -15.19 -5.82
C GLY A 42 -2.83 -13.69 -5.53
N SER A 43 -1.78 -13.01 -5.95
CA SER A 43 -1.71 -11.56 -5.85
C SER A 43 -2.28 -10.89 -7.12
N ASN A 44 -2.19 -9.58 -7.16
CA ASN A 44 -2.61 -8.76 -8.30
C ASN A 44 -1.94 -7.38 -8.21
N PRO A 45 -1.97 -6.58 -9.31
CA PRO A 45 -1.35 -5.25 -9.30
C PRO A 45 -1.90 -4.30 -8.26
N GLU A 46 -3.20 -4.37 -7.96
CA GLU A 46 -3.84 -3.48 -6.99
C GLU A 46 -3.39 -3.79 -5.56
N GLU A 47 -3.23 -5.06 -5.20
CA GLU A 47 -2.66 -5.47 -3.92
C GLU A 47 -1.19 -5.06 -3.78
N LEU A 48 -0.42 -5.15 -4.85
CA LEU A 48 0.98 -4.70 -4.86
C LEU A 48 1.07 -3.20 -4.66
N LEU A 49 0.20 -2.44 -5.31
CA LEU A 49 0.11 -0.99 -5.12
C LEU A 49 -0.32 -0.63 -3.71
N ALA A 50 -1.35 -1.29 -3.19
CA ALA A 50 -1.85 -1.11 -1.83
C ALA A 50 -0.75 -1.43 -0.80
N GLY A 51 -0.03 -2.53 -0.98
CA GLY A 51 1.08 -2.92 -0.13
C GLY A 51 2.23 -1.91 -0.16
N ALA A 52 2.55 -1.38 -1.34
CA ALA A 52 3.55 -0.33 -1.48
C ALA A 52 3.14 0.94 -0.71
N LEU A 53 1.88 1.36 -0.84
CA LEU A 53 1.37 2.53 -0.12
C LEU A 53 1.37 2.31 1.40
N ALA A 54 0.83 1.18 1.86
CA ALA A 54 0.74 0.87 3.30
C ALA A 54 2.13 0.78 3.95
N SER A 55 3.09 0.14 3.29
CA SER A 55 4.45 0.00 3.81
C SER A 55 5.18 1.35 3.88
N CYS A 56 5.06 2.16 2.82
CA CYS A 56 5.65 3.50 2.79
C CYS A 56 5.04 4.42 3.86
N PHE A 57 3.73 4.41 3.98
CA PHE A 57 3.00 5.18 5.00
C PHE A 57 3.42 4.78 6.42
N ALA A 58 3.45 3.49 6.72
CA ALA A 58 3.84 2.99 8.04
C ALA A 58 5.28 3.40 8.41
N MET A 59 6.22 3.29 7.47
CA MET A 59 7.61 3.72 7.68
C MET A 59 7.71 5.24 7.89
N ALA A 60 7.00 6.01 7.09
CA ALA A 60 6.97 7.47 7.22
C ALA A 60 6.42 7.89 8.58
N LEU A 61 5.35 7.24 9.04
CA LEU A 61 4.77 7.50 10.35
C LEU A 61 5.71 7.09 11.49
N ALA A 62 6.31 5.91 11.42
CA ALA A 62 7.28 5.46 12.43
C ALA A 62 8.46 6.43 12.54
N SER A 63 9.00 6.87 11.40
CA SER A 63 10.08 7.85 11.37
C SER A 63 9.65 9.19 12.00
N ARG A 64 8.46 9.68 11.66
CA ARG A 64 7.93 10.93 12.21
C ARG A 64 7.73 10.86 13.72
N LEU A 65 7.12 9.78 14.21
CA LEU A 65 6.87 9.57 15.63
C LEU A 65 8.19 9.47 16.40
N THR A 66 9.17 8.75 15.86
CA THR A 66 10.51 8.65 16.49
C THR A 66 11.19 10.02 16.62
N ARG A 67 11.11 10.85 15.58
CA ARG A 67 11.66 12.23 15.62
C ARG A 67 10.93 13.11 16.64
N ASN A 68 9.70 12.79 17.00
CA ASN A 68 8.92 13.50 18.01
C ASN A 68 8.97 12.83 19.39
N ASN A 69 9.97 12.00 19.63
CA ASN A 69 10.21 11.31 20.90
C ASN A 69 9.05 10.38 21.33
N ALA A 70 8.30 9.86 20.37
CA ALA A 70 7.19 8.95 20.60
C ALA A 70 7.28 7.73 19.68
N PRO A 71 8.36 6.93 19.78
CA PRO A 71 8.54 5.78 18.93
C PRO A 71 7.37 4.79 19.09
N PRO A 72 6.78 4.31 18.00
CA PRO A 72 5.70 3.35 18.09
C PRO A 72 6.22 1.98 18.54
N LYS A 73 5.38 1.24 19.24
CA LYS A 73 5.62 -0.18 19.53
C LYS A 73 5.23 -1.02 18.32
N THR A 74 4.05 -0.80 17.78
CA THR A 74 3.59 -1.40 16.53
C THR A 74 2.70 -0.44 15.75
N LEU A 75 2.75 -0.55 14.43
CA LEU A 75 1.83 0.10 13.51
C LEU A 75 1.31 -0.95 12.54
N THR A 76 0.00 -1.07 12.44
CA THR A 76 -0.65 -1.92 11.45
C THR A 76 -1.39 -1.05 10.46
N ALA A 77 -0.94 -1.04 9.23
CA ALA A 77 -1.56 -0.29 8.15
C ALA A 77 -2.17 -1.25 7.14
N THR A 78 -3.44 -1.06 6.85
CA THR A 78 -4.16 -1.78 5.81
C THR A 78 -4.51 -0.80 4.70
N ALA A 79 -4.28 -1.16 3.45
CA ALA A 79 -4.68 -0.37 2.31
C ALA A 79 -5.61 -1.19 1.42
N GLU A 80 -6.72 -0.59 1.02
CA GLU A 80 -7.71 -1.18 0.14
C GLU A 80 -7.80 -0.35 -1.12
N ALA A 81 -7.33 -0.89 -2.24
CA ALA A 81 -7.42 -0.24 -3.54
C ALA A 81 -8.70 -0.67 -4.25
N THR A 82 -9.49 0.29 -4.71
CA THR A 82 -10.70 0.05 -5.49
C THR A 82 -10.40 0.21 -6.96
N VAL A 83 -10.78 -0.76 -7.77
CA VAL A 83 -10.68 -0.72 -9.23
C VAL A 83 -12.06 -0.85 -9.85
N GLU A 84 -12.38 0.08 -10.74
CA GLU A 84 -13.69 0.17 -11.39
C GLU A 84 -13.53 0.55 -12.86
N LYS A 85 -14.53 0.25 -13.67
CA LYS A 85 -14.58 0.79 -15.03
C LYS A 85 -15.07 2.23 -15.01
N VAL A 86 -14.24 3.13 -15.50
CA VAL A 86 -14.56 4.53 -15.72
C VAL A 86 -14.40 4.81 -17.22
N GLU A 87 -15.46 5.24 -17.86
CA GLU A 87 -15.47 5.48 -19.31
C GLU A 87 -14.96 4.29 -20.15
N GLY A 88 -15.27 3.07 -19.68
CA GLY A 88 -14.87 1.82 -20.34
C GLY A 88 -13.48 1.30 -19.98
N GLU A 89 -12.69 2.06 -19.23
CA GLU A 89 -11.32 1.68 -18.83
C GLU A 89 -11.22 1.28 -17.36
N TRP A 90 -10.46 0.24 -17.08
CA TRP A 90 -10.17 -0.15 -15.71
C TRP A 90 -9.33 0.92 -15.01
N THR A 91 -9.87 1.48 -13.93
CA THR A 91 -9.29 2.63 -13.23
C THR A 91 -9.24 2.36 -11.74
N ILE A 92 -8.10 2.66 -11.11
CA ILE A 92 -8.02 2.70 -9.65
C ILE A 92 -8.63 4.02 -9.20
N THR A 93 -9.81 3.94 -8.60
CA THR A 93 -10.61 5.11 -8.23
C THR A 93 -10.35 5.64 -6.83
N GLY A 94 -9.66 4.87 -6.01
CA GLY A 94 -9.30 5.29 -4.66
C GLY A 94 -8.52 4.23 -3.91
N VAL A 95 -7.84 4.67 -2.86
CA VAL A 95 -7.21 3.78 -1.88
C VAL A 95 -7.62 4.23 -0.48
N ALA A 96 -8.14 3.31 0.31
CA ALA A 96 -8.47 3.55 1.71
C ALA A 96 -7.36 3.00 2.61
N LEU A 97 -6.76 3.86 3.43
CA LEU A 97 -5.81 3.49 4.47
C LEU A 97 -6.53 3.36 5.81
N HIS A 98 -6.27 2.28 6.51
CA HIS A 98 -6.69 2.06 7.89
C HIS A 98 -5.45 1.85 8.75
N LEU A 99 -5.33 2.63 9.81
CA LEU A 99 -4.20 2.57 10.74
C LEU A 99 -4.67 2.15 12.13
N ARG A 100 -3.98 1.16 12.70
CA ARG A 100 -3.98 0.87 14.13
C ARG A 100 -2.56 1.05 14.64
N GLY A 101 -2.40 1.86 15.69
CA GLY A 101 -1.08 2.14 16.24
C GLY A 101 -1.03 1.91 17.75
N ASP A 102 -0.05 1.13 18.19
CA ASP A 102 0.33 1.08 19.60
C ASP A 102 1.52 2.02 19.80
N VAL A 103 1.21 3.23 20.23
CA VAL A 103 2.19 4.29 20.51
C VAL A 103 2.09 4.65 21.98
N PRO A 104 3.01 4.19 22.83
CA PRO A 104 2.93 4.43 24.27
C PRO A 104 2.83 5.91 24.63
N GLY A 105 1.86 6.25 25.47
CA GLY A 105 1.62 7.60 25.93
C GLY A 105 0.93 8.54 24.94
N MET A 106 0.48 8.05 23.81
CA MET A 106 -0.18 8.85 22.78
C MET A 106 -1.63 8.42 22.59
N SER A 107 -2.56 9.35 22.64
CA SER A 107 -3.98 9.11 22.35
C SER A 107 -4.23 9.03 20.85
N LEU A 108 -5.41 8.52 20.49
CA LEU A 108 -5.87 8.48 19.09
C LEU A 108 -5.91 9.90 18.49
N ALA A 109 -6.40 10.88 19.27
CA ALA A 109 -6.48 12.27 18.83
C ALA A 109 -5.09 12.90 18.58
N GLU A 110 -4.09 12.48 19.34
CA GLU A 110 -2.69 12.93 19.16
C GLU A 110 -2.02 12.21 17.98
N LEU A 111 -2.34 10.94 17.75
CA LEU A 111 -1.78 10.16 16.66
C LEU A 111 -2.28 10.61 15.29
N THR A 112 -3.55 11.00 15.19
CA THR A 112 -4.20 11.33 13.91
C THR A 112 -3.49 12.41 13.11
N PRO A 113 -3.07 13.56 13.67
CA PRO A 113 -2.30 14.55 12.91
C PRO A 113 -0.97 14.03 12.38
N HIS A 114 -0.29 13.18 13.14
CA HIS A 114 0.95 12.55 12.69
C HIS A 114 0.70 11.60 11.52
N ALA A 115 -0.37 10.83 11.60
CA ALA A 115 -0.78 9.91 10.53
C ALA A 115 -1.16 10.68 9.25
N GLU A 116 -1.92 11.76 9.36
CA GLU A 116 -2.27 12.61 8.21
C GLU A 116 -1.03 13.22 7.55
N ALA A 117 -0.06 13.69 8.34
CA ALA A 117 1.18 14.21 7.81
C ALA A 117 2.02 13.13 7.11
N ALA A 118 2.06 11.92 7.67
CA ALA A 118 2.75 10.80 7.05
C ALA A 118 2.09 10.38 5.73
N LYS A 119 0.76 10.35 5.68
CA LYS A 119 0.01 10.10 4.44
C LYS A 119 0.37 11.12 3.35
N ALA A 120 0.36 12.40 3.69
CA ALA A 120 0.65 13.48 2.73
C ALA A 120 2.10 13.45 2.24
N GLY A 121 3.03 13.06 3.10
CA GLY A 121 4.48 13.19 2.86
C GLY A 121 5.17 11.94 2.32
N CYS A 122 4.55 10.77 2.39
CA CYS A 122 5.22 9.56 1.97
C CYS A 122 5.41 9.53 0.43
N PRO A 123 6.56 9.05 -0.07
CA PRO A 123 6.85 9.09 -1.51
C PRO A 123 5.81 8.38 -2.39
N VAL A 124 5.24 7.27 -1.93
CA VAL A 124 4.23 6.53 -2.71
C VAL A 124 2.93 7.34 -2.80
N SER A 125 2.45 7.95 -1.68
CA SER A 125 1.30 8.85 -1.73
C SER A 125 1.52 10.01 -2.69
N ARG A 126 2.72 10.57 -2.69
CA ARG A 126 3.09 11.66 -3.60
C ARG A 126 3.09 11.22 -5.07
N ALA A 127 3.51 9.99 -5.33
CA ALA A 127 3.44 9.41 -6.69
C ALA A 127 1.98 9.17 -7.14
N LEU A 128 1.09 8.88 -6.18
CA LEU A 128 -0.32 8.59 -6.44
C LEU A 128 -1.23 9.82 -6.32
N LYS A 129 -0.74 11.02 -6.60
CA LYS A 129 -1.51 12.27 -6.43
C LYS A 129 -2.84 12.31 -7.18
N ALA A 130 -2.95 11.59 -8.29
CA ALA A 130 -4.18 11.53 -9.07
C ALA A 130 -5.24 10.58 -8.47
N VAL A 131 -4.87 9.82 -7.44
CA VAL A 131 -5.77 8.85 -6.79
C VAL A 131 -6.16 9.38 -5.43
N PRO A 132 -7.47 9.49 -5.11
CA PRO A 132 -7.92 9.85 -3.76
C PRO A 132 -7.45 8.81 -2.74
N ILE A 133 -6.78 9.26 -1.69
CA ILE A 133 -6.33 8.42 -0.58
C ILE A 133 -7.01 8.91 0.69
N THR A 134 -7.85 8.06 1.26
CA THR A 134 -8.52 8.32 2.54
C THR A 134 -7.76 7.66 3.69
N LEU A 135 -7.91 8.16 4.89
CA LEU A 135 -7.28 7.61 6.08
C LEU A 135 -8.28 7.54 7.23
N VAL A 136 -8.35 6.38 7.88
CA VAL A 136 -9.06 6.17 9.13
C VAL A 136 -8.05 5.67 10.16
N VAL A 137 -7.99 6.35 11.30
CA VAL A 137 -7.16 5.93 12.45
C VAL A 137 -8.08 5.28 13.46
N GLU A 138 -7.79 4.03 13.78
CA GLU A 138 -8.63 3.17 14.63
C GLU A 138 -7.92 2.81 15.93
N GLU A 139 -8.70 2.44 16.97
CA GLU A 139 -8.16 1.87 18.21
C GLU A 139 -7.74 0.41 18.08
#